data_de7ce84e593b343a906fa91828ee3236
#
_entry.id   de7ce84e593b343a906fa91828ee3236
#
_cell.length_a   1.000
_cell.length_b   1.000
_cell.length_c   1.000
_cell.angle_alpha   90.00
_cell.angle_beta   90.00
_cell.angle_gamma   90.00
#
_symmetry.space_group_name_H-M   'P 1'
#
loop_
_entity.id
_entity.type
_entity.pdbx_description
1 polymer ?
#
loop_
_entity_poly.entity_id
_entity_poly.type
_entity_poly.pdbx_seq_one_letter_code
_entity_poly.pdbx_strand_id
1 'polypeptide(L)'
;MWASTWALNGFLAGGVSQMTSCHRMEHELSAVYDITHGHGLAILIPRWLKYVMNDDNAWQIKRLGTNVFGLDDSLSDREGAEKAIEALSDFFFKTLGLDSRLSDLGIDDKHFRDMAENACKQLGGTLHGFIDLTPDDIVKIYEMCL
;
A
#
# COMPACT_ATOMS: atom_id res chain seq x y z
N MET A 1 4.79 -12.81 14.29
CA MET A 1 3.39 -13.04 14.71
C MET A 1 2.96 -12.11 15.85
N TRP A 2 3.64 -12.06 17.02
CA TRP A 2 3.20 -11.21 18.14
C TRP A 2 3.10 -9.72 17.80
N ALA A 3 4.12 -9.15 17.18
CA ALA A 3 4.11 -7.74 16.76
C ALA A 3 3.00 -7.41 15.73
N SER A 4 2.72 -8.31 14.80
CA SER A 4 1.65 -8.11 13.81
C SER A 4 0.25 -8.14 14.45
N THR A 5 0.05 -8.95 15.49
CA THR A 5 -1.21 -8.95 16.26
C THR A 5 -1.46 -7.57 16.90
N TRP A 6 -0.43 -6.97 17.49
CA TRP A 6 -0.57 -5.63 18.11
C TRP A 6 -0.76 -4.52 17.07
N ALA A 7 -0.15 -4.64 15.91
CA ALA A 7 -0.34 -3.69 14.83
C ALA A 7 -1.76 -3.74 14.25
N LEU A 8 -2.35 -4.96 14.17
CA LEU A 8 -3.64 -5.18 13.53
C LEU A 8 -4.84 -4.88 14.45
N ASN A 9 -4.74 -5.17 15.74
CA ASN A 9 -5.90 -5.16 16.65
C ASN A 9 -6.37 -3.76 17.10
N GLY A 10 -5.76 -2.70 16.58
CA GLY A 10 -6.11 -1.32 16.91
C GLY A 10 -5.63 -0.82 18.27
N PHE A 11 -4.99 -1.65 19.08
CA PHE A 11 -4.52 -1.25 20.40
C PHE A 11 -3.51 -0.10 20.36
N LEU A 12 -2.61 -0.11 19.36
CA LEU A 12 -1.62 0.95 19.14
C LEU A 12 -2.17 2.18 18.45
N ALA A 13 -3.40 2.15 17.97
CA ALA A 13 -4.01 3.28 17.27
C ALA A 13 -4.31 4.48 18.18
N GLY A 14 -4.34 4.27 19.52
CA GLY A 14 -4.50 5.37 20.48
C GLY A 14 -5.75 6.23 20.29
N GLY A 15 -6.83 5.65 19.74
CA GLY A 15 -8.06 6.36 19.42
C GLY A 15 -8.08 7.05 18.05
N VAL A 16 -7.04 6.89 17.26
CA VAL A 16 -6.99 7.35 15.85
C VAL A 16 -7.52 6.25 14.93
N SER A 17 -8.21 6.62 13.85
CA SER A 17 -8.65 5.65 12.85
C SER A 17 -7.46 4.95 12.20
N GLN A 18 -7.54 3.62 12.09
CA GLN A 18 -6.51 2.86 11.37
C GLN A 18 -6.61 3.13 9.87
N MET A 19 -5.45 3.37 9.25
CA MET A 19 -5.35 3.52 7.79
C MET A 19 -5.34 2.12 7.15
N THR A 20 -6.48 1.70 6.62
CA THR A 20 -6.63 0.38 5.99
C THR A 20 -6.86 0.44 4.48
N SER A 21 -6.63 1.59 3.85
CA SER A 21 -6.93 1.79 2.42
C SER A 21 -6.26 0.74 1.51
N CYS A 22 -4.98 0.44 1.73
CA CYS A 22 -4.27 -0.57 0.96
C CYS A 22 -4.86 -1.97 1.14
N HIS A 23 -5.23 -2.36 2.38
CA HIS A 23 -5.86 -3.65 2.66
C HIS A 23 -7.23 -3.77 1.99
N ARG A 24 -8.03 -2.70 1.96
CA ARG A 24 -9.34 -2.73 1.30
C ARG A 24 -9.22 -2.88 -0.21
N MET A 25 -8.25 -2.21 -0.83
CA MET A 25 -7.94 -2.43 -2.24
C MET A 25 -7.52 -3.88 -2.50
N GLU A 26 -6.67 -4.43 -1.64
CA GLU A 26 -6.20 -5.80 -1.79
C GLU A 26 -7.31 -6.83 -1.58
N HIS A 27 -8.22 -6.61 -0.65
CA HIS A 27 -9.37 -7.50 -0.46
C HIS A 27 -10.21 -7.65 -1.73
N GLU A 28 -10.37 -6.60 -2.52
CA GLU A 28 -11.06 -6.68 -3.81
C GLU A 28 -10.25 -7.49 -4.83
N LEU A 29 -8.91 -7.35 -4.85
CA LEU A 29 -8.04 -8.20 -5.68
C LEU A 29 -8.19 -9.69 -5.32
N SER A 30 -8.10 -10.02 -4.02
CA SER A 30 -8.28 -11.39 -3.56
C SER A 30 -9.68 -11.91 -3.84
N ALA A 31 -10.72 -11.09 -3.72
CA ALA A 31 -12.11 -11.49 -3.98
C ALA A 31 -12.37 -11.83 -5.46
N VAL A 32 -11.73 -11.10 -6.38
CA VAL A 32 -11.96 -11.27 -7.83
C VAL A 32 -11.01 -12.30 -8.44
N TYR A 33 -9.75 -12.32 -8.01
CA TYR A 33 -8.70 -13.11 -8.67
C TYR A 33 -8.12 -14.24 -7.81
N ASP A 34 -8.60 -14.42 -6.57
CA ASP A 34 -8.14 -15.47 -5.63
C ASP A 34 -6.61 -15.50 -5.42
N ILE A 35 -5.98 -14.32 -5.39
CA ILE A 35 -4.54 -14.19 -5.14
C ILE A 35 -4.24 -14.30 -3.64
N THR A 36 -3.03 -14.73 -3.30
CA THR A 36 -2.57 -14.75 -1.92
C THR A 36 -2.52 -13.32 -1.35
N HIS A 37 -3.24 -13.06 -0.26
CA HIS A 37 -3.38 -11.72 0.37
C HIS A 37 -2.04 -11.01 0.58
N GLY A 38 -1.04 -11.70 1.14
CA GLY A 38 0.28 -11.11 1.35
C GLY A 38 1.00 -10.74 0.05
N HIS A 39 0.79 -11.48 -1.04
CA HIS A 39 1.35 -11.17 -2.35
C HIS A 39 0.67 -9.94 -2.96
N GLY A 40 -0.66 -9.88 -2.91
CA GLY A 40 -1.41 -8.69 -3.35
C GLY A 40 -0.97 -7.43 -2.60
N LEU A 41 -0.81 -7.50 -1.28
CA LEU A 41 -0.27 -6.39 -0.49
C LEU A 41 1.16 -6.02 -0.88
N ALA A 42 2.04 -6.98 -1.14
CA ALA A 42 3.42 -6.70 -1.55
C ALA A 42 3.48 -5.93 -2.88
N ILE A 43 2.60 -6.24 -3.82
CA ILE A 43 2.48 -5.50 -5.09
C ILE A 43 1.90 -4.11 -4.87
N LEU A 44 0.83 -3.98 -4.07
CA LEU A 44 0.11 -2.73 -3.87
C LEU A 44 0.86 -1.70 -3.02
N ILE A 45 1.44 -2.11 -1.88
CA ILE A 45 1.97 -1.18 -0.87
C ILE A 45 3.00 -0.20 -1.45
N PRO A 46 4.01 -0.60 -2.22
CA PRO A 46 4.99 0.36 -2.75
C PRO A 46 4.36 1.38 -3.71
N ARG A 47 3.39 0.96 -4.55
CA ARG A 47 2.69 1.82 -5.50
C ARG A 47 1.74 2.76 -4.80
N TRP A 48 0.99 2.24 -3.83
CA TRP A 48 0.12 3.04 -2.99
C TRP A 48 0.91 4.10 -2.22
N LEU A 49 2.02 3.74 -1.55
CA LEU A 49 2.89 4.71 -0.86
C LEU A 49 3.39 5.79 -1.81
N LYS A 50 3.81 5.42 -3.02
CA LYS A 50 4.25 6.37 -4.05
C LYS A 50 3.13 7.31 -4.48
N TYR A 51 1.89 6.81 -4.58
CA TYR A 51 0.73 7.59 -4.99
C TYR A 51 0.29 8.59 -3.92
N VAL A 52 0.24 8.16 -2.65
CA VAL A 52 -0.27 8.98 -1.54
C VAL A 52 0.78 9.89 -0.92
N MET A 53 2.06 9.70 -1.24
CA MET A 53 3.15 10.49 -0.69
C MET A 53 3.02 11.96 -1.08
N ASN A 54 3.11 12.83 -0.07
CA ASN A 54 3.16 14.27 -0.21
C ASN A 54 4.08 14.87 0.86
N ASP A 55 4.24 16.20 0.87
CA ASP A 55 5.17 16.86 1.78
C ASP A 55 4.75 16.74 3.27
N ASP A 56 3.45 16.54 3.55
CA ASP A 56 2.95 16.42 4.93
C ASP A 56 3.19 15.03 5.52
N ASN A 57 3.31 13.98 4.69
CA ASN A 57 3.42 12.59 5.13
C ASN A 57 4.76 11.90 4.79
N ALA A 58 5.59 12.51 3.95
CA ALA A 58 6.88 11.93 3.51
C ALA A 58 7.79 11.56 4.70
N TRP A 59 7.79 12.34 5.78
CA TRP A 59 8.58 12.04 6.97
C TRP A 59 8.22 10.71 7.64
N GLN A 60 6.96 10.28 7.56
CA GLN A 60 6.50 8.99 8.11
C GLN A 60 7.05 7.82 7.29
N ILE A 61 7.05 7.98 5.97
CA ILE A 61 7.60 6.98 5.05
C ILE A 61 9.13 6.91 5.19
N LYS A 62 9.81 8.07 5.31
CA LYS A 62 11.23 8.14 5.62
C LYS A 62 11.58 7.37 6.90
N ARG A 63 10.77 7.51 7.97
CA ARG A 63 10.98 6.77 9.23
C ARG A 63 10.97 5.25 9.04
N LEU A 64 10.13 4.74 8.13
CA LEU A 64 10.19 3.32 7.75
C LEU A 64 11.58 2.98 7.18
N GLY A 65 12.08 3.81 6.28
CA GLY A 65 13.40 3.63 5.67
C GLY A 65 14.53 3.64 6.70
N THR A 66 14.56 4.63 7.56
CA THR A 66 15.59 4.77 8.60
C THR A 66 15.53 3.62 9.62
N ASN A 67 14.35 3.30 10.14
CA ASN A 67 14.21 2.36 11.25
C ASN A 67 14.28 0.88 10.80
N VAL A 68 13.87 0.57 9.57
CA VAL A 68 13.79 -0.81 9.09
C VAL A 68 14.93 -1.16 8.13
N PHE A 69 15.29 -0.22 7.25
CA PHE A 69 16.28 -0.45 6.21
C PHE A 69 17.64 0.23 6.49
N GLY A 70 17.76 0.98 7.60
CA GLY A 70 19.01 1.63 7.99
C GLY A 70 19.41 2.76 7.06
N LEU A 71 18.46 3.42 6.40
CA LEU A 71 18.74 4.55 5.52
C LEU A 71 19.22 5.76 6.33
N ASP A 72 20.02 6.61 5.68
CA ASP A 72 20.60 7.82 6.29
C ASP A 72 19.50 8.81 6.70
N ASP A 73 19.46 9.12 8.00
CA ASP A 73 18.47 10.06 8.57
C ASP A 73 18.74 11.52 8.18
N SER A 74 19.90 11.84 7.64
CA SER A 74 20.24 13.18 7.14
C SER A 74 19.57 13.56 5.81
N LEU A 75 18.98 12.59 5.11
CA LEU A 75 18.22 12.83 3.87
C LEU A 75 17.02 13.73 4.13
N SER A 76 16.62 14.49 3.12
CA SER A 76 15.32 15.19 3.17
C SER A 76 14.18 14.18 3.32
N ASP A 77 13.03 14.63 3.85
CA ASP A 77 11.89 13.73 4.07
C ASP A 77 11.43 13.09 2.77
N ARG A 78 11.37 13.85 1.69
CA ARG A 78 10.97 13.36 0.37
C ARG A 78 11.97 12.34 -0.20
N GLU A 79 13.26 12.66 -0.18
CA GLU A 79 14.30 11.76 -0.68
C GLU A 79 14.37 10.47 0.16
N GLY A 80 14.30 10.61 1.48
CA GLY A 80 14.27 9.47 2.40
C GLY A 80 13.04 8.60 2.18
N ALA A 81 11.87 9.18 1.90
CA ALA A 81 10.65 8.45 1.59
C ALA A 81 10.75 7.69 0.26
N GLU A 82 11.27 8.32 -0.79
CA GLU A 82 11.48 7.67 -2.09
C GLU A 82 12.42 6.46 -1.97
N LYS A 83 13.55 6.62 -1.26
CA LYS A 83 14.49 5.52 -0.99
C LYS A 83 13.87 4.42 -0.10
N ALA A 84 13.00 4.78 0.85
CA ALA A 84 12.31 3.81 1.67
C ALA A 84 11.34 2.95 0.85
N ILE A 85 10.59 3.55 -0.08
CA ILE A 85 9.71 2.83 -0.99
C ILE A 85 10.51 1.90 -1.91
N GLU A 86 11.65 2.36 -2.41
CA GLU A 86 12.56 1.55 -3.22
C GLU A 86 13.11 0.34 -2.43
N ALA A 87 13.61 0.58 -1.22
CA ALA A 87 14.13 -0.48 -0.35
C ALA A 87 13.04 -1.52 0.01
N LEU A 88 11.80 -1.07 0.25
CA LEU A 88 10.67 -1.95 0.48
C LEU A 88 10.33 -2.79 -0.75
N SER A 89 10.33 -2.19 -1.94
CA SER A 89 10.13 -2.88 -3.21
C SER A 89 11.22 -3.94 -3.44
N ASP A 90 12.47 -3.59 -3.22
CA ASP A 90 13.61 -4.49 -3.35
C ASP A 90 13.52 -5.68 -2.38
N PHE A 91 13.09 -5.43 -1.16
CA PHE A 91 12.84 -6.49 -0.19
C PHE A 91 11.79 -7.47 -0.69
N PHE A 92 10.64 -7.01 -1.17
CA PHE A 92 9.57 -7.89 -1.65
C PHE A 92 9.96 -8.62 -2.94
N PHE A 93 10.49 -7.92 -3.92
CA PHE A 93 10.63 -8.47 -5.26
C PHE A 93 12.02 -9.06 -5.55
N LYS A 94 13.09 -8.51 -4.94
CA LYS A 94 14.44 -9.06 -5.11
C LYS A 94 14.83 -10.03 -4.00
N THR A 95 14.53 -9.72 -2.73
CA THR A 95 14.95 -10.56 -1.59
C THR A 95 14.00 -11.72 -1.38
N LEU A 96 12.68 -11.49 -1.38
CA LEU A 96 11.69 -12.56 -1.23
C LEU A 96 11.33 -13.25 -2.56
N GLY A 97 11.70 -12.65 -3.71
CA GLY A 97 11.46 -13.23 -5.04
C GLY A 97 9.99 -13.29 -5.45
N LEU A 98 9.14 -12.38 -4.92
CA LEU A 98 7.74 -12.30 -5.31
C LEU A 98 7.61 -11.66 -6.70
N ASP A 99 6.59 -12.07 -7.46
CA ASP A 99 6.21 -11.38 -8.69
C ASP A 99 5.86 -9.92 -8.40
N SER A 100 6.35 -9.02 -9.24
CA SER A 100 6.27 -7.59 -8.95
C SER A 100 5.05 -6.90 -9.55
N ARG A 101 4.33 -7.56 -10.45
CA ARG A 101 3.21 -6.99 -11.20
C ARG A 101 1.97 -7.87 -11.14
N LEU A 102 0.81 -7.24 -11.22
CA LEU A 102 -0.46 -7.97 -11.36
C LEU A 102 -0.51 -8.72 -12.71
N SER A 103 0.08 -8.16 -13.76
CA SER A 103 0.18 -8.82 -15.07
C SER A 103 0.99 -10.13 -15.04
N ASP A 104 2.00 -10.24 -14.16
CA ASP A 104 2.77 -11.48 -13.97
C ASP A 104 1.90 -12.60 -13.39
N LEU A 105 0.80 -12.22 -12.70
CA LEU A 105 -0.20 -13.13 -12.14
C LEU A 105 -1.40 -13.36 -13.08
N GLY A 106 -1.34 -12.85 -14.32
CA GLY A 106 -2.42 -12.95 -15.30
C GLY A 106 -3.61 -12.03 -15.05
N ILE A 107 -3.44 -11.00 -14.21
CA ILE A 107 -4.46 -10.02 -13.87
C ILE A 107 -4.37 -8.84 -14.84
N ASP A 108 -5.49 -8.48 -15.44
CA ASP A 108 -5.69 -7.33 -16.34
C ASP A 108 -6.52 -6.22 -15.67
N ASP A 109 -6.76 -5.13 -16.38
CA ASP A 109 -7.49 -3.95 -15.92
C ASP A 109 -9.02 -4.07 -15.95
N LYS A 110 -9.54 -5.20 -16.44
CA LYS A 110 -10.98 -5.38 -16.75
C LYS A 110 -11.91 -5.11 -15.56
N HIS A 111 -11.49 -5.47 -14.35
CA HIS A 111 -12.32 -5.35 -13.14
C HIS A 111 -11.88 -4.20 -12.23
N PHE A 112 -10.88 -3.41 -12.58
CA PHE A 112 -10.33 -2.38 -11.69
C PHE A 112 -11.36 -1.34 -11.28
N ARG A 113 -12.27 -0.94 -12.18
CA ARG A 113 -13.34 0.01 -11.87
C ARG A 113 -14.31 -0.55 -10.84
N ASP A 114 -14.82 -1.76 -11.06
CA ASP A 114 -15.78 -2.40 -10.16
C ASP A 114 -15.18 -2.63 -8.77
N MET A 115 -13.92 -3.07 -8.73
CA MET A 115 -13.16 -3.26 -7.49
C MET A 115 -12.96 -1.94 -6.74
N ALA A 116 -12.61 -0.86 -7.43
CA ALA A 116 -12.42 0.45 -6.83
C ALA A 116 -13.72 1.01 -6.22
N GLU A 117 -14.84 0.87 -6.93
CA GLU A 117 -16.16 1.28 -6.43
C GLU A 117 -16.59 0.44 -5.22
N ASN A 118 -16.39 -0.88 -5.26
CA ASN A 118 -16.69 -1.77 -4.15
C ASN A 118 -15.86 -1.44 -2.90
N ALA A 119 -14.55 -1.18 -3.05
CA ALA A 119 -13.67 -0.80 -1.95
C ALA A 119 -14.17 0.46 -1.21
N CYS A 120 -14.75 1.41 -1.93
CA CYS A 120 -15.28 2.68 -1.38
C CYS A 120 -16.72 2.59 -0.86
N LYS A 121 -17.50 1.60 -1.30
CA LYS A 121 -18.97 1.55 -1.13
C LYS A 121 -19.43 1.66 0.32
N GLN A 122 -18.74 1.02 1.26
CA GLN A 122 -19.13 0.99 2.67
C GLN A 122 -18.63 2.20 3.48
N LEU A 123 -17.86 3.09 2.87
CA LEU A 123 -17.15 4.18 3.54
C LEU A 123 -17.55 5.57 3.03
N GLY A 124 -18.73 5.68 2.46
CA GLY A 124 -19.24 6.98 1.99
C GLY A 124 -18.66 7.44 0.65
N GLY A 125 -18.01 6.54 -0.11
CA GLY A 125 -17.52 6.81 -1.47
C GLY A 125 -16.01 7.07 -1.58
N THR A 126 -15.27 7.08 -0.47
CA THR A 126 -13.81 7.26 -0.45
C THR A 126 -13.14 6.33 0.56
N LEU A 127 -11.89 5.97 0.33
CA LEU A 127 -11.03 5.29 1.30
C LEU A 127 -10.19 6.31 2.06
N HIS A 128 -10.35 6.36 3.38
CA HIS A 128 -9.54 7.23 4.23
C HIS A 128 -8.15 6.63 4.48
N GLY A 129 -7.13 7.48 4.48
CA GLY A 129 -5.74 7.09 4.72
C GLY A 129 -4.83 8.30 4.89
N PHE A 130 -3.61 8.25 4.34
CA PHE A 130 -2.73 9.44 4.24
C PHE A 130 -3.38 10.58 3.45
N ILE A 131 -4.16 10.21 2.45
CA ILE A 131 -5.09 11.07 1.72
C ILE A 131 -6.37 10.28 1.50
N ASP A 132 -7.47 10.98 1.25
CA ASP A 132 -8.73 10.34 0.86
C ASP A 132 -8.62 9.91 -0.61
N LEU A 133 -8.86 8.61 -0.87
CA LEU A 133 -8.80 8.03 -2.21
C LEU A 133 -10.21 7.85 -2.77
N THR A 134 -10.45 8.44 -3.93
CA THR A 134 -11.64 8.18 -4.74
C THR A 134 -11.51 6.87 -5.52
N PRO A 135 -12.59 6.32 -6.09
CA PRO A 135 -12.49 5.19 -7.02
C PRO A 135 -11.54 5.45 -8.20
N ASP A 136 -11.47 6.69 -8.71
CA ASP A 136 -10.54 7.05 -9.79
C ASP A 136 -9.07 6.97 -9.34
N ASP A 137 -8.77 7.34 -8.11
CA ASP A 137 -7.43 7.23 -7.55
C ASP A 137 -7.03 5.76 -7.35
N ILE A 138 -7.97 4.93 -6.91
CA ILE A 138 -7.76 3.49 -6.72
C ILE A 138 -7.47 2.80 -8.06
N VAL A 139 -8.23 3.13 -9.12
CA VAL A 139 -7.96 2.62 -10.48
C VAL A 139 -6.54 2.97 -10.91
N LYS A 140 -6.09 4.22 -10.74
CA LYS A 140 -4.71 4.61 -11.06
C LYS A 140 -3.66 3.81 -10.27
N ILE A 141 -3.93 3.55 -8.99
CA ILE A 141 -3.01 2.72 -8.17
C ILE A 141 -2.95 1.29 -8.72
N TYR A 142 -4.08 0.68 -9.09
CA TYR A 142 -4.09 -0.64 -9.74
C TYR A 142 -3.36 -0.64 -11.09
N GLU A 143 -3.56 0.40 -11.92
CA GLU A 143 -2.83 0.56 -13.18
C GLU A 143 -1.30 0.65 -12.97
N MET A 144 -0.85 1.31 -11.91
CA MET A 144 0.56 1.34 -11.53
C MET A 144 1.10 -0.05 -11.14
N CYS A 145 0.25 -1.00 -10.86
CA CYS A 145 0.60 -2.37 -10.49
C CYS A 145 0.69 -3.34 -11.69
N LEU A 146 0.29 -2.92 -12.90
CA LEU A 146 0.42 -3.71 -14.15
C LEU A 146 1.85 -3.62 -14.69
#